data_d4159af95ef17632f5d413f8703a0aba
#
_entry.id   d4159af95ef17632f5d413f8703a0aba
#
_cell.length_a   1.000
_cell.length_b   1.000
_cell.length_c   1.000
_cell.angle_alpha   90.00
_cell.angle_beta   90.00
_cell.angle_gamma   90.00
#
_symmetry.space_group_name_H-M   'P 1'
#
loop_
_entity.id
_entity.type
_entity.pdbx_description
1 polymer ?
#
loop_
_entity_poly.entity_id
_entity_poly.type
_entity_poly.pdbx_seq_one_letter_code
_entity_poly.pdbx_strand_id
1 'polypeptide(L)'
;MNEKALELQQKVQEKVEVLKKQGGFKILEGIIDGKKGIRDMNPKSEARRSAFLTDEDKAEKRRQLKSELEVLKELVEAGSLTEATDKAKSKSAEIAKLLKDNLKNIFKNTQDLEKAYRSVDLFFRNADEQSIRNLYFLNIPLEEFVSADNSNLREELTKHFDQNYDRFSLEDNYSLLVIPGFLGESLDYWSKQASKYRVTLVTDYTDELEFESIEDNIEERKIAGDARYLANTLVTCNYAVARQRYEGIEDDDLYLPMSIPLAGKMYSGNGIQPSAGKKHGKIDGVLGTRLPLLRTHVDKIDKMGMVPIIYEKEWGTVAMSDTTLANESTDPDQRAIGVVRAKDWIAKVLLDYFNSLTFQNFDGRLREEIKQQLNKFFDKIKGHGKLIESFSIDELKKDPDNPQAVLVSINVKPYFATKHYVIDYSGTQGSFAHEEK
;
A
#
# COMPACT_ATOMS: atom_id res chain seq x y z
N MET A 1 -51.18 14.82 25.27
CA MET A 1 -50.76 13.44 24.97
C MET A 1 -51.62 12.93 23.82
N ASN A 2 -51.02 12.38 22.80
CA ASN A 2 -51.71 12.04 21.55
C ASN A 2 -52.64 10.83 21.80
N GLU A 3 -53.91 10.88 21.37
CA GLU A 3 -54.91 9.82 21.51
C GLU A 3 -54.39 8.43 21.10
N LYS A 4 -53.57 8.39 20.04
CA LYS A 4 -52.90 7.18 19.59
C LYS A 4 -51.92 6.59 20.63
N ALA A 5 -51.29 7.42 21.46
CA ALA A 5 -50.37 6.97 22.50
C ALA A 5 -51.14 6.33 23.67
N LEU A 6 -52.34 6.86 23.95
CA LEU A 6 -53.23 6.31 25.00
C LEU A 6 -53.82 4.96 24.57
N GLU A 7 -54.25 4.83 23.31
CA GLU A 7 -54.72 3.55 22.73
C GLU A 7 -53.62 2.47 22.71
N LEU A 8 -52.40 2.87 22.40
CA LEU A 8 -51.28 1.96 22.41
C LEU A 8 -50.94 1.48 23.83
N GLN A 9 -51.06 2.39 24.80
CA GLN A 9 -50.87 2.10 26.22
C GLN A 9 -51.88 1.11 26.74
N GLN A 10 -53.16 1.29 26.40
CA GLN A 10 -54.24 0.36 26.81
C GLN A 10 -54.03 -1.03 26.19
N LYS A 11 -53.70 -1.11 24.90
CA LYS A 11 -53.41 -2.38 24.20
C LYS A 11 -52.20 -3.12 24.76
N VAL A 12 -51.18 -2.40 25.21
CA VAL A 12 -50.01 -3.00 25.86
C VAL A 12 -50.36 -3.54 27.24
N GLN A 13 -51.12 -2.76 28.05
CA GLN A 13 -51.59 -3.20 29.36
C GLN A 13 -52.48 -4.45 29.27
N GLU A 14 -53.41 -4.50 28.34
CA GLU A 14 -54.24 -5.68 28.10
C GLU A 14 -53.42 -6.93 27.76
N LYS A 15 -52.43 -6.80 26.91
CA LYS A 15 -51.53 -7.91 26.56
C LYS A 15 -50.66 -8.37 27.74
N VAL A 16 -50.16 -7.45 28.56
CA VAL A 16 -49.40 -7.75 29.76
C VAL A 16 -50.29 -8.49 30.78
N GLU A 17 -51.54 -8.09 30.93
CA GLU A 17 -52.52 -8.78 31.83
C GLU A 17 -52.82 -10.20 31.34
N VAL A 18 -52.96 -10.39 30.01
CA VAL A 18 -53.12 -11.72 29.41
C VAL A 18 -51.89 -12.58 29.66
N LEU A 19 -50.70 -12.03 29.53
CA LEU A 19 -49.43 -12.72 29.78
C LEU A 19 -49.32 -13.12 31.27
N LYS A 20 -49.66 -12.22 32.20
CA LYS A 20 -49.69 -12.50 33.65
C LYS A 20 -50.66 -13.61 34.02
N LYS A 21 -51.89 -13.65 33.42
CA LYS A 21 -52.90 -14.70 33.60
C LYS A 21 -52.42 -16.07 33.11
N GLN A 22 -51.52 -16.09 32.13
CA GLN A 22 -50.96 -17.31 31.57
C GLN A 22 -49.65 -17.77 32.23
N GLY A 23 -49.31 -17.22 33.42
CA GLY A 23 -48.12 -17.61 34.19
C GLY A 23 -46.85 -16.79 33.88
N GLY A 24 -46.99 -15.71 33.11
CA GLY A 24 -45.92 -14.70 32.89
C GLY A 24 -44.72 -15.22 32.11
N PHE A 25 -43.62 -14.54 32.31
CA PHE A 25 -42.35 -14.86 31.61
C PHE A 25 -41.75 -16.22 31.97
N LYS A 26 -42.09 -16.78 33.17
CA LYS A 26 -41.62 -18.13 33.57
C LYS A 26 -42.08 -19.23 32.61
N ILE A 27 -43.25 -19.09 32.01
CA ILE A 27 -43.74 -20.04 31.01
C ILE A 27 -42.91 -19.92 29.73
N LEU A 28 -42.62 -18.70 29.27
CA LEU A 28 -41.77 -18.48 28.08
C LEU A 28 -40.36 -18.99 28.29
N GLU A 29 -39.77 -18.74 29.47
CA GLU A 29 -38.48 -19.33 29.86
C GLU A 29 -38.52 -20.85 29.84
N GLY A 30 -39.60 -21.43 30.40
CA GLY A 30 -39.81 -22.87 30.39
C GLY A 30 -39.98 -23.47 28.98
N ILE A 31 -40.56 -22.72 28.04
CA ILE A 31 -40.65 -23.11 26.61
C ILE A 31 -39.27 -23.13 25.98
N ILE A 32 -38.49 -22.09 26.20
CA ILE A 32 -37.14 -21.97 25.66
C ILE A 32 -36.23 -23.05 26.23
N ASP A 33 -36.36 -23.39 27.50
CA ASP A 33 -35.55 -24.42 28.18
C ASP A 33 -36.04 -25.85 27.96
N GLY A 34 -37.11 -26.05 27.20
CA GLY A 34 -37.64 -27.40 26.93
C GLY A 34 -38.27 -28.08 28.16
N LYS A 35 -38.64 -27.32 29.23
CA LYS A 35 -39.21 -27.87 30.46
C LYS A 35 -40.61 -28.43 30.21
N LYS A 36 -40.92 -29.55 30.90
CA LYS A 36 -42.27 -30.17 30.89
C LYS A 36 -43.30 -29.16 31.37
N GLY A 37 -44.41 -29.00 30.71
CA GLY A 37 -45.54 -28.13 31.06
C GLY A 37 -46.11 -27.36 29.89
N ILE A 38 -45.44 -27.42 28.74
CA ILE A 38 -45.84 -26.71 27.54
C ILE A 38 -46.42 -27.65 26.50
N ARG A 39 -46.46 -28.97 26.81
CA ARG A 39 -47.04 -29.99 25.93
C ARG A 39 -48.50 -29.72 25.58
N ASP A 40 -49.23 -29.00 26.46
CA ASP A 40 -50.66 -28.78 26.33
C ASP A 40 -51.02 -27.56 25.46
N MET A 41 -50.07 -26.70 25.09
CA MET A 41 -50.40 -25.45 24.41
C MET A 41 -50.60 -25.57 22.89
N ASN A 42 -49.95 -26.48 22.21
CA ASN A 42 -50.21 -26.78 20.78
C ASN A 42 -49.53 -28.07 20.31
N PRO A 43 -50.20 -29.22 20.28
CA PRO A 43 -49.61 -30.50 19.89
C PRO A 43 -49.13 -30.54 18.42
N LYS A 44 -49.70 -29.75 17.54
CA LYS A 44 -49.29 -29.68 16.12
C LYS A 44 -47.95 -28.98 15.89
N SER A 45 -47.39 -28.27 16.90
CA SER A 45 -46.11 -27.61 16.84
C SER A 45 -44.98 -28.42 17.50
N GLU A 46 -45.22 -29.63 17.96
CA GLU A 46 -44.26 -30.43 18.74
C GLU A 46 -43.00 -30.76 17.97
N ALA A 47 -43.10 -31.11 16.67
CA ALA A 47 -41.98 -31.39 15.80
C ALA A 47 -41.08 -30.13 15.56
N ARG A 48 -41.70 -28.96 15.45
CA ARG A 48 -40.94 -27.69 15.29
C ARG A 48 -40.29 -27.27 16.61
N ARG A 49 -40.94 -27.55 17.74
CA ARG A 49 -40.39 -27.25 19.08
C ARG A 49 -39.22 -28.16 19.42
N SER A 50 -39.37 -29.47 19.18
CA SER A 50 -38.30 -30.42 19.45
C SER A 50 -37.04 -30.09 18.65
N ALA A 51 -37.17 -29.78 17.35
CA ALA A 51 -36.04 -29.36 16.52
C ALA A 51 -35.36 -28.07 17.03
N PHE A 52 -36.15 -27.07 17.46
CA PHE A 52 -35.60 -25.84 18.01
C PHE A 52 -34.95 -26.04 19.40
N LEU A 53 -35.52 -26.86 20.24
CA LEU A 53 -35.08 -27.05 21.61
C LEU A 53 -33.92 -28.03 21.77
N THR A 54 -33.80 -29.01 20.87
CA THR A 54 -32.80 -30.05 20.92
C THR A 54 -31.65 -29.86 19.94
N ASP A 55 -31.83 -28.97 18.98
CA ASP A 55 -30.84 -28.67 17.97
C ASP A 55 -29.69 -27.83 18.59
N GLU A 56 -28.48 -28.39 18.65
CA GLU A 56 -27.28 -27.71 19.20
C GLU A 56 -26.89 -26.49 18.38
N ASP A 57 -27.08 -26.52 17.06
CA ASP A 57 -26.82 -25.39 16.19
C ASP A 57 -27.67 -24.15 16.53
N LYS A 58 -28.76 -24.33 17.25
CA LYS A 58 -29.62 -23.23 17.69
C LYS A 58 -29.42 -22.82 19.16
N ALA A 59 -28.46 -23.43 19.86
CA ALA A 59 -28.21 -23.14 21.27
C ALA A 59 -27.88 -21.65 21.51
N GLU A 60 -27.17 -21.04 20.60
CA GLU A 60 -26.83 -19.62 20.65
C GLU A 60 -28.04 -18.72 20.43
N LYS A 61 -28.89 -19.04 19.46
CA LYS A 61 -30.17 -18.34 19.25
C LYS A 61 -31.10 -18.45 20.45
N ARG A 62 -31.12 -19.59 21.14
CA ARG A 62 -31.88 -19.75 22.39
C ARG A 62 -31.34 -18.86 23.50
N ARG A 63 -30.01 -18.76 23.66
CA ARG A 63 -29.39 -17.86 24.63
C ARG A 63 -29.72 -16.39 24.35
N GLN A 64 -29.63 -16.00 23.08
CA GLN A 64 -30.00 -14.66 22.64
C GLN A 64 -31.45 -14.34 22.94
N LEU A 65 -32.40 -15.26 22.59
CA LEU A 65 -33.79 -15.08 22.83
C LEU A 65 -34.11 -14.97 24.34
N LYS A 66 -33.42 -15.71 25.22
CA LYS A 66 -33.54 -15.55 26.68
C LYS A 66 -33.12 -14.18 27.15
N SER A 67 -31.96 -13.70 26.68
CA SER A 67 -31.48 -12.37 27.02
C SER A 67 -32.45 -11.27 26.58
N GLU A 68 -33.03 -11.40 25.39
CA GLU A 68 -34.04 -10.46 24.88
C GLU A 68 -35.33 -10.50 25.74
N LEU A 69 -35.74 -11.70 26.20
CA LEU A 69 -36.89 -11.86 27.10
C LEU A 69 -36.67 -11.26 28.49
N GLU A 70 -35.43 -11.34 29.02
CA GLU A 70 -35.10 -10.70 30.29
C GLU A 70 -35.21 -9.17 30.19
N VAL A 71 -34.72 -8.58 29.12
CA VAL A 71 -34.87 -7.14 28.85
C VAL A 71 -36.33 -6.76 28.72
N LEU A 72 -37.13 -7.54 27.98
CA LEU A 72 -38.55 -7.30 27.82
C LEU A 72 -39.30 -7.41 29.14
N LYS A 73 -38.93 -8.39 29.99
CA LYS A 73 -39.50 -8.58 31.33
C LYS A 73 -39.29 -7.34 32.20
N GLU A 74 -38.08 -6.81 32.26
CA GLU A 74 -37.79 -5.59 33.05
C GLU A 74 -38.60 -4.38 32.58
N LEU A 75 -38.85 -4.26 31.26
CA LEU A 75 -39.64 -3.17 30.69
C LEU A 75 -41.12 -3.31 30.99
N VAL A 76 -41.66 -4.54 30.97
CA VAL A 76 -43.08 -4.81 31.22
C VAL A 76 -43.42 -4.77 32.70
N GLU A 77 -42.49 -5.10 33.61
CA GLU A 77 -42.65 -5.01 35.06
C GLU A 77 -42.51 -3.57 35.59
N ALA A 78 -42.25 -2.58 34.75
CA ALA A 78 -42.22 -1.17 35.15
C ALA A 78 -43.60 -0.68 35.60
N GLY A 79 -43.63 0.15 36.64
CA GLY A 79 -44.88 0.58 37.30
C GLY A 79 -45.74 1.54 36.46
N SER A 80 -45.16 2.18 35.45
CA SER A 80 -45.83 3.09 34.52
C SER A 80 -45.25 3.06 33.13
N LEU A 81 -45.99 3.50 32.11
CA LEU A 81 -45.50 3.60 30.73
C LEU A 81 -44.31 4.57 30.60
N THR A 82 -44.34 5.65 31.37
CA THR A 82 -43.22 6.62 31.40
C THR A 82 -41.94 5.96 31.90
N GLU A 83 -42.04 5.23 33.03
CA GLU A 83 -40.94 4.48 33.61
C GLU A 83 -40.42 3.39 32.64
N ALA A 84 -41.30 2.66 31.97
CA ALA A 84 -40.93 1.68 30.96
C ALA A 84 -40.21 2.32 29.78
N THR A 85 -40.70 3.48 29.33
CA THR A 85 -40.09 4.24 28.22
C THR A 85 -38.70 4.77 28.59
N ASP A 86 -38.54 5.29 29.80
CA ASP A 86 -37.27 5.83 30.27
C ASP A 86 -36.23 4.69 30.49
N LYS A 87 -36.66 3.55 31.04
CA LYS A 87 -35.84 2.35 31.14
C LYS A 87 -35.42 1.83 29.76
N ALA A 88 -36.35 1.80 28.79
CA ALA A 88 -36.05 1.38 27.42
C ALA A 88 -35.03 2.33 26.74
N LYS A 89 -35.18 3.64 26.89
CA LYS A 89 -34.24 4.63 26.38
C LYS A 89 -32.87 4.49 27.03
N SER A 90 -32.81 4.33 28.34
CA SER A 90 -31.60 4.15 29.10
C SER A 90 -30.84 2.88 28.64
N LYS A 91 -31.55 1.73 28.58
CA LYS A 91 -30.97 0.47 28.08
C LYS A 91 -30.52 0.56 26.61
N SER A 92 -31.30 1.21 25.76
CA SER A 92 -30.92 1.43 24.36
C SER A 92 -29.65 2.26 24.26
N ALA A 93 -29.54 3.32 25.05
CA ALA A 93 -28.32 4.15 25.07
C ALA A 93 -27.12 3.39 25.62
N GLU A 94 -27.29 2.56 26.65
CA GLU A 94 -26.25 1.71 27.21
C GLU A 94 -25.75 0.67 26.20
N ILE A 95 -26.66 -0.02 25.50
CA ILE A 95 -26.34 -0.99 24.46
C ILE A 95 -25.65 -0.31 23.28
N ALA A 96 -26.15 0.86 22.87
CA ALA A 96 -25.50 1.63 21.76
C ALA A 96 -24.07 2.05 22.13
N LYS A 97 -23.84 2.47 23.39
CA LYS A 97 -22.51 2.78 23.90
C LYS A 97 -21.62 1.54 23.92
N LEU A 98 -22.09 0.42 24.44
CA LEU A 98 -21.36 -0.84 24.49
C LEU A 98 -21.01 -1.33 23.10
N LEU A 99 -21.94 -1.25 22.13
CA LEU A 99 -21.68 -1.60 20.74
C LEU A 99 -20.60 -0.70 20.15
N LYS A 100 -20.69 0.60 20.38
CA LYS A 100 -19.68 1.56 19.92
C LYS A 100 -18.29 1.26 20.50
N ASP A 101 -18.22 1.00 21.81
CA ASP A 101 -16.97 0.68 22.49
C ASP A 101 -16.38 -0.64 21.99
N ASN A 102 -17.21 -1.65 21.76
CA ASN A 102 -16.78 -2.93 21.17
C ASN A 102 -16.27 -2.76 19.73
N LEU A 103 -16.98 -2.00 18.89
CA LEU A 103 -16.53 -1.71 17.54
C LEU A 103 -15.19 -0.95 17.54
N LYS A 104 -15.05 0.05 18.41
CA LYS A 104 -13.78 0.79 18.56
C LYS A 104 -12.63 -0.15 18.93
N ASN A 105 -12.86 -1.08 19.86
CA ASN A 105 -11.86 -2.08 20.23
C ASN A 105 -11.54 -3.06 19.09
N ILE A 106 -12.54 -3.50 18.34
CA ILE A 106 -12.34 -4.37 17.19
C ILE A 106 -11.47 -3.66 16.14
N PHE A 107 -11.85 -2.45 15.73
CA PHE A 107 -11.08 -1.69 14.73
C PHE A 107 -9.64 -1.45 15.19
N LYS A 108 -9.44 -1.07 16.46
CA LYS A 108 -8.09 -0.88 17.00
C LYS A 108 -7.24 -2.15 16.95
N ASN A 109 -7.83 -3.30 17.29
CA ASN A 109 -7.10 -4.57 17.33
C ASN A 109 -6.92 -5.23 15.95
N THR A 110 -7.71 -4.82 14.95
CA THR A 110 -7.61 -5.37 13.58
C THR A 110 -6.99 -4.40 12.58
N GLN A 111 -6.61 -3.20 13.02
CA GLN A 111 -6.11 -2.14 12.14
C GLN A 111 -4.87 -2.55 11.35
N ASP A 112 -3.92 -3.24 11.98
CA ASP A 112 -2.70 -3.68 11.30
C ASP A 112 -2.99 -4.75 10.26
N LEU A 113 -3.94 -5.63 10.53
CA LEU A 113 -4.40 -6.63 9.56
C LEU A 113 -5.10 -5.96 8.36
N GLU A 114 -5.93 -4.94 8.62
CA GLU A 114 -6.58 -4.16 7.57
C GLU A 114 -5.53 -3.40 6.73
N LYS A 115 -4.53 -2.78 7.37
CA LYS A 115 -3.42 -2.12 6.68
C LYS A 115 -2.66 -3.10 5.79
N ALA A 116 -2.29 -4.27 6.30
CA ALA A 116 -1.59 -5.29 5.54
C ALA A 116 -2.41 -5.76 4.33
N TYR A 117 -3.69 -6.08 4.53
CA TYR A 117 -4.59 -6.50 3.45
C TYR A 117 -4.70 -5.43 2.35
N ARG A 118 -4.99 -4.17 2.75
CA ARG A 118 -5.14 -3.07 1.79
C ARG A 118 -3.84 -2.71 1.09
N SER A 119 -2.71 -2.88 1.75
CA SER A 119 -1.40 -2.69 1.16
C SER A 119 -1.17 -3.66 0.00
N VAL A 120 -1.46 -4.94 0.21
CA VAL A 120 -1.38 -5.95 -0.84
C VAL A 120 -2.39 -5.67 -1.97
N ASP A 121 -3.63 -5.34 -1.64
CA ASP A 121 -4.67 -4.98 -2.61
C ASP A 121 -4.24 -3.77 -3.46
N LEU A 122 -3.68 -2.72 -2.85
CA LEU A 122 -3.20 -1.54 -3.56
C LEU A 122 -2.02 -1.84 -4.49
N PHE A 123 -1.10 -2.72 -4.08
CA PHE A 123 -0.02 -3.16 -4.97
C PHE A 123 -0.59 -3.81 -6.24
N PHE A 124 -1.48 -4.80 -6.08
CA PHE A 124 -2.03 -5.53 -7.21
C PHE A 124 -2.97 -4.69 -8.09
N ARG A 125 -3.68 -3.73 -7.55
CA ARG A 125 -4.49 -2.78 -8.35
C ARG A 125 -3.64 -1.92 -9.28
N ASN A 126 -2.38 -1.70 -8.95
CA ASN A 126 -1.45 -0.88 -9.71
C ASN A 126 -0.43 -1.69 -10.51
N ALA A 127 -0.25 -2.97 -10.18
CA ALA A 127 0.64 -3.87 -10.90
C ALA A 127 -0.10 -4.58 -12.06
N ASP A 128 0.65 -4.86 -13.13
CA ASP A 128 0.17 -5.78 -14.16
C ASP A 128 0.41 -7.21 -13.69
N GLU A 129 -0.64 -7.89 -13.26
CA GLU A 129 -0.59 -9.25 -12.72
C GLU A 129 0.07 -10.26 -13.67
N GLN A 130 -0.07 -10.05 -14.99
CA GLN A 130 0.51 -10.96 -15.99
C GLN A 130 2.03 -10.83 -16.11
N SER A 131 2.59 -9.72 -15.66
CA SER A 131 4.03 -9.46 -15.73
C SER A 131 4.78 -9.91 -14.48
N ILE A 132 4.10 -10.19 -13.35
CA ILE A 132 4.72 -10.57 -12.08
C ILE A 132 5.22 -12.02 -12.18
N ARG A 133 6.55 -12.20 -12.12
CA ARG A 133 7.19 -13.52 -12.13
C ARG A 133 7.56 -13.98 -10.73
N ASN A 134 8.24 -13.11 -9.99
CA ASN A 134 8.70 -13.40 -8.62
C ASN A 134 8.23 -12.31 -7.67
N LEU A 135 7.48 -12.70 -6.64
CA LEU A 135 7.03 -11.82 -5.60
C LEU A 135 7.26 -12.50 -4.24
N TYR A 136 8.01 -11.84 -3.40
CA TYR A 136 8.31 -12.31 -2.05
C TYR A 136 7.74 -11.33 -1.03
N PHE A 137 6.82 -11.78 -0.21
CA PHE A 137 6.22 -10.99 0.85
C PHE A 137 6.85 -11.32 2.20
N LEU A 138 7.21 -10.26 2.91
CA LEU A 138 7.64 -10.33 4.31
C LEU A 138 6.60 -9.63 5.17
N ASN A 139 6.01 -10.35 6.10
CA ASN A 139 5.12 -9.77 7.11
C ASN A 139 5.93 -9.48 8.38
N ILE A 140 6.65 -8.37 8.36
CA ILE A 140 7.58 -7.95 9.41
C ILE A 140 7.25 -6.50 9.76
N PRO A 141 7.18 -6.13 11.05
CA PRO A 141 6.99 -4.75 11.48
C PRO A 141 8.11 -3.84 10.98
N LEU A 142 7.79 -2.58 10.67
CA LEU A 142 8.77 -1.60 10.15
C LEU A 142 9.92 -1.39 11.13
N GLU A 143 9.65 -1.43 12.42
CA GLU A 143 10.62 -1.27 13.50
C GLU A 143 11.79 -2.24 13.40
N GLU A 144 11.53 -3.46 12.89
CA GLU A 144 12.56 -4.48 12.68
C GLU A 144 13.53 -4.08 11.54
N PHE A 145 13.06 -3.35 10.54
CA PHE A 145 13.88 -2.82 9.45
C PHE A 145 14.68 -1.59 9.88
N VAL A 146 14.13 -0.80 10.78
CA VAL A 146 14.75 0.43 11.28
C VAL A 146 15.80 0.14 12.34
N SER A 147 15.61 -0.90 13.17
CA SER A 147 16.52 -1.24 14.24
C SER A 147 17.92 -1.64 13.72
N ALA A 148 18.94 -0.92 14.17
CA ALA A 148 20.33 -1.27 13.87
C ALA A 148 20.77 -2.58 14.53
N ASP A 149 20.13 -2.93 15.65
CA ASP A 149 20.46 -4.12 16.45
C ASP A 149 19.90 -5.42 15.88
N ASN A 150 19.00 -5.34 14.90
CA ASN A 150 18.40 -6.52 14.28
C ASN A 150 19.29 -7.08 13.17
N SER A 151 20.49 -7.55 13.56
CA SER A 151 21.46 -8.16 12.65
C SER A 151 20.89 -9.39 11.93
N ASN A 152 20.08 -10.20 12.62
CA ASN A 152 19.53 -11.45 12.07
C ASN A 152 18.65 -11.22 10.84
N LEU A 153 17.72 -10.26 10.88
CA LEU A 153 16.88 -9.94 9.72
C LEU A 153 17.73 -9.43 8.55
N ARG A 154 18.67 -8.53 8.83
CA ARG A 154 19.57 -7.97 7.82
C ARG A 154 20.44 -9.06 7.18
N GLU A 155 20.99 -9.97 7.98
CA GLU A 155 21.79 -11.09 7.49
C GLU A 155 20.97 -12.06 6.64
N GLU A 156 19.76 -12.44 7.08
CA GLU A 156 18.90 -13.35 6.30
C GLU A 156 18.44 -12.72 4.98
N LEU A 157 18.04 -11.44 4.98
CA LEU A 157 17.70 -10.75 3.75
C LEU A 157 18.90 -10.57 2.81
N THR A 158 20.06 -10.21 3.35
CA THR A 158 21.30 -10.10 2.56
C THR A 158 21.63 -11.44 1.93
N LYS A 159 21.59 -12.52 2.69
CA LYS A 159 21.80 -13.89 2.21
C LYS A 159 20.78 -14.29 1.13
N HIS A 160 19.51 -13.90 1.30
CA HIS A 160 18.49 -14.13 0.29
C HIS A 160 18.79 -13.37 -1.01
N PHE A 161 19.21 -12.11 -0.93
CA PHE A 161 19.64 -11.34 -2.09
C PHE A 161 20.89 -11.90 -2.73
N ASP A 162 21.91 -12.28 -1.95
CA ASP A 162 23.13 -12.91 -2.47
C ASP A 162 22.78 -14.19 -3.24
N GLN A 163 21.95 -15.07 -2.70
CA GLN A 163 21.51 -16.30 -3.36
C GLN A 163 20.73 -16.05 -4.66
N ASN A 164 19.99 -14.95 -4.76
CA ASN A 164 19.25 -14.61 -5.99
C ASN A 164 20.14 -13.89 -7.01
N TYR A 165 21.13 -13.15 -6.57
CA TYR A 165 22.02 -12.41 -7.47
C TYR A 165 23.21 -13.26 -7.96
N ASP A 166 23.68 -14.18 -7.13
CA ASP A 166 24.78 -15.12 -7.44
C ASP A 166 24.25 -16.37 -8.18
N ARG A 167 23.45 -16.14 -9.22
CA ARG A 167 22.94 -17.19 -10.10
C ARG A 167 23.53 -17.03 -11.49
N PHE A 168 23.69 -18.14 -12.20
CA PHE A 168 24.13 -18.12 -13.60
C PHE A 168 23.10 -17.46 -14.53
N SER A 169 21.81 -17.54 -14.20
CA SER A 169 20.75 -16.80 -14.87
C SER A 169 20.14 -15.77 -13.95
N LEU A 170 20.03 -14.53 -14.43
CA LEU A 170 19.45 -13.39 -13.70
C LEU A 170 18.02 -13.06 -14.19
N GLU A 171 17.41 -13.92 -15.00
CA GLU A 171 16.09 -13.70 -15.58
C GLU A 171 15.02 -13.48 -14.49
N ASP A 172 15.13 -14.23 -13.40
CA ASP A 172 14.20 -14.18 -12.26
C ASP A 172 14.70 -13.31 -11.09
N ASN A 173 15.69 -12.45 -11.31
CA ASN A 173 16.21 -11.58 -10.29
C ASN A 173 15.21 -10.46 -9.94
N TYR A 174 15.19 -10.03 -8.67
CA TYR A 174 14.34 -8.92 -8.22
C TYR A 174 14.74 -7.60 -8.86
N SER A 175 13.75 -6.77 -9.18
CA SER A 175 13.94 -5.41 -9.70
C SER A 175 13.58 -4.33 -8.67
N LEU A 176 12.72 -4.66 -7.68
CA LEU A 176 12.23 -3.75 -6.65
C LEU A 176 12.43 -4.37 -5.26
N LEU A 177 12.79 -3.53 -4.30
CA LEU A 177 12.73 -3.75 -2.88
C LEU A 177 11.79 -2.70 -2.29
N VAL A 178 10.64 -3.12 -1.75
CA VAL A 178 9.64 -2.20 -1.20
C VAL A 178 9.62 -2.35 0.31
N ILE A 179 9.96 -1.28 1.03
CA ILE A 179 9.89 -1.23 2.49
C ILE A 179 8.99 -0.04 2.84
N PRO A 180 7.70 -0.30 3.08
CA PRO A 180 6.74 0.76 3.35
C PRO A 180 6.99 1.47 4.67
N GLY A 181 6.92 2.80 4.66
CA GLY A 181 7.15 3.67 5.81
C GLY A 181 8.56 4.25 5.84
N PHE A 182 8.84 5.07 6.85
CA PHE A 182 10.08 5.82 6.95
C PHE A 182 11.20 5.01 7.63
N LEU A 183 12.32 4.84 6.95
CA LEU A 183 13.45 4.02 7.41
C LEU A 183 14.43 4.74 8.34
N GLY A 184 14.30 6.07 8.52
CA GLY A 184 15.19 6.82 9.40
C GLY A 184 16.67 6.61 9.07
N GLU A 185 17.49 6.39 10.10
CA GLU A 185 18.92 6.16 9.96
C GLU A 185 19.28 4.89 9.18
N SER A 186 18.36 3.93 9.10
CA SER A 186 18.58 2.68 8.35
C SER A 186 18.43 2.82 6.83
N LEU A 187 17.97 3.99 6.36
CA LEU A 187 17.81 4.27 4.94
C LEU A 187 19.14 4.13 4.17
N ASP A 188 20.25 4.61 4.76
CA ASP A 188 21.59 4.46 4.18
C ASP A 188 21.98 3.00 3.96
N TYR A 189 21.74 2.16 4.97
CA TYR A 189 22.00 0.72 4.85
C TYR A 189 21.21 0.07 3.72
N TRP A 190 19.89 0.28 3.68
CA TRP A 190 19.03 -0.33 2.67
C TRP A 190 19.29 0.21 1.26
N SER A 191 19.66 1.50 1.15
CA SER A 191 20.08 2.09 -0.13
C SER A 191 21.36 1.44 -0.67
N LYS A 192 22.34 1.17 0.20
CA LYS A 192 23.56 0.43 -0.16
C LYS A 192 23.24 -1.00 -0.62
N GLN A 193 22.35 -1.70 0.07
CA GLN A 193 21.92 -3.03 -0.36
C GLN A 193 21.21 -2.97 -1.72
N ALA A 194 20.30 -2.04 -1.91
CA ALA A 194 19.60 -1.87 -3.17
C ALA A 194 20.57 -1.63 -4.35
N SER A 195 21.52 -0.76 -4.16
CA SER A 195 22.56 -0.48 -5.18
C SER A 195 23.45 -1.70 -5.45
N LYS A 196 23.88 -2.42 -4.39
CA LYS A 196 24.71 -3.64 -4.51
C LYS A 196 24.04 -4.68 -5.41
N TYR A 197 22.74 -4.91 -5.23
CA TYR A 197 21.99 -5.93 -5.96
C TYR A 197 21.26 -5.39 -7.20
N ARG A 198 21.49 -4.12 -7.57
CA ARG A 198 20.85 -3.46 -8.71
C ARG A 198 19.32 -3.60 -8.66
N VAL A 199 18.74 -3.37 -7.50
CA VAL A 199 17.31 -3.26 -7.26
C VAL A 199 16.96 -1.83 -6.88
N THR A 200 15.73 -1.41 -7.13
CA THR A 200 15.26 -0.09 -6.69
C THR A 200 14.60 -0.24 -5.33
N LEU A 201 15.11 0.46 -4.33
CA LEU A 201 14.44 0.64 -3.05
C LEU A 201 13.31 1.66 -3.20
N VAL A 202 12.11 1.27 -2.81
CA VAL A 202 10.93 2.16 -2.74
C VAL A 202 10.45 2.20 -1.30
N THR A 203 10.46 3.38 -0.70
CA THR A 203 10.06 3.62 0.69
C THR A 203 9.35 4.96 0.81
N ASP A 204 8.95 5.35 2.01
CA ASP A 204 8.20 6.58 2.24
C ASP A 204 8.93 7.50 3.20
N TYR A 205 8.64 8.78 3.10
CA TYR A 205 8.99 9.75 4.11
C TYR A 205 8.03 9.63 5.32
N THR A 206 8.30 10.37 6.38
CA THR A 206 7.48 10.41 7.59
C THR A 206 6.04 10.84 7.26
N ASP A 207 5.06 10.26 7.95
CA ASP A 207 3.65 10.64 7.85
C ASP A 207 3.40 11.94 8.63
N GLU A 208 3.53 13.07 7.95
CA GLU A 208 3.34 14.40 8.53
C GLU A 208 1.92 14.92 8.32
N LEU A 209 1.49 15.82 9.20
CA LEU A 209 0.16 16.44 9.14
C LEU A 209 0.14 17.73 8.32
N GLU A 210 1.28 18.39 8.19
CA GLU A 210 1.44 19.68 7.54
C GLU A 210 2.70 19.68 6.68
N PHE A 211 2.71 20.47 5.59
CA PHE A 211 3.87 20.54 4.70
C PHE A 211 5.07 21.22 5.37
N GLU A 212 4.83 22.20 6.21
CA GLU A 212 5.85 22.93 6.97
C GLU A 212 6.69 21.98 7.83
N SER A 213 6.06 20.97 8.42
CA SER A 213 6.77 19.94 9.20
C SER A 213 7.71 19.10 8.32
N ILE A 214 7.37 18.90 7.05
CA ILE A 214 8.25 18.21 6.09
C ILE A 214 9.48 19.09 5.80
N GLU A 215 9.26 20.38 5.55
CA GLU A 215 10.32 21.33 5.19
C GLU A 215 11.33 21.49 6.35
N ASP A 216 10.85 21.72 7.58
CA ASP A 216 11.68 21.89 8.77
C ASP A 216 12.48 20.61 9.09
N ASN A 217 11.82 19.47 9.07
CA ASN A 217 12.45 18.17 9.38
C ASN A 217 13.53 17.76 8.38
N ILE A 218 13.42 18.16 7.11
CA ILE A 218 14.41 17.79 6.09
C ILE A 218 15.70 18.61 6.26
N GLU A 219 15.61 19.89 6.60
CA GLU A 219 16.79 20.70 6.88
C GLU A 219 17.58 20.14 8.07
N GLU A 220 16.90 19.60 9.08
CA GLU A 220 17.51 18.93 10.22
C GLU A 220 18.04 17.52 9.92
N ARG A 221 17.30 16.77 9.08
CA ARG A 221 17.57 15.36 8.76
C ARG A 221 18.21 15.22 7.38
N LYS A 222 19.27 15.97 7.09
CA LYS A 222 20.02 15.77 5.83
C LYS A 222 20.33 14.28 5.67
N ILE A 223 19.68 13.66 4.68
CA ILE A 223 19.97 12.27 4.32
C ILE A 223 21.38 12.26 3.76
N ALA A 224 22.34 12.00 4.64
CA ALA A 224 23.73 11.93 4.27
C ALA A 224 24.00 10.60 3.57
N GLY A 225 24.58 10.64 2.38
CA GLY A 225 24.94 9.43 1.65
C GLY A 225 25.66 9.76 0.36
N ASP A 226 26.32 8.74 -0.22
CA ASP A 226 26.95 8.87 -1.52
C ASP A 226 25.88 8.73 -2.63
N ALA A 227 25.84 9.69 -3.55
CA ALA A 227 24.90 9.71 -4.67
C ALA A 227 24.90 8.40 -5.47
N ARG A 228 26.02 7.67 -5.51
CA ARG A 228 26.15 6.41 -6.26
C ARG A 228 25.15 5.33 -5.80
N TYR A 229 24.91 5.20 -4.48
CA TYR A 229 23.93 4.21 -4.00
C TYR A 229 22.57 4.82 -3.70
N LEU A 230 22.50 6.12 -3.40
CA LEU A 230 21.22 6.83 -3.24
C LEU A 230 20.44 6.92 -4.57
N ALA A 231 21.10 6.79 -5.70
CA ALA A 231 20.47 6.71 -7.02
C ALA A 231 19.49 5.54 -7.16
N ASN A 232 19.70 4.44 -6.43
CA ASN A 232 18.79 3.29 -6.43
C ASN A 232 17.64 3.42 -5.44
N THR A 233 17.44 4.60 -4.82
CA THR A 233 16.44 4.81 -3.78
C THR A 233 15.42 5.86 -4.18
N LEU A 234 14.15 5.51 -4.04
CA LEU A 234 13.00 6.36 -4.27
C LEU A 234 12.19 6.47 -2.99
N VAL A 235 11.99 7.71 -2.53
CA VAL A 235 11.21 8.01 -1.32
C VAL A 235 9.95 8.75 -1.71
N THR A 236 8.79 8.20 -1.40
CA THR A 236 7.52 8.91 -1.63
C THR A 236 7.25 9.88 -0.49
N CYS A 237 6.65 11.01 -0.84
CA CYS A 237 6.21 12.00 0.13
C CYS A 237 4.70 12.20 0.01
N ASN A 238 3.98 11.91 1.07
CA ASN A 238 2.54 11.88 1.27
C ASN A 238 2.01 10.44 1.46
N TYR A 239 0.85 10.33 2.10
CA TYR A 239 0.19 9.05 2.42
C TYR A 239 -1.16 8.94 1.72
N ALA A 240 -1.53 7.70 1.39
CA ALA A 240 -2.81 7.36 0.75
C ALA A 240 -3.95 7.39 1.77
N VAL A 241 -5.05 8.02 1.44
CA VAL A 241 -6.34 7.76 2.10
C VAL A 241 -6.89 6.45 1.52
N ALA A 242 -6.66 5.35 2.23
CA ALA A 242 -7.12 4.03 1.81
C ALA A 242 -8.58 3.78 2.13
N ARG A 243 -9.07 4.37 3.22
CA ARG A 243 -10.47 4.33 3.66
C ARG A 243 -10.78 5.53 4.53
N GLN A 244 -11.97 6.10 4.33
CA GLN A 244 -12.50 7.09 5.26
C GLN A 244 -12.78 6.45 6.62
N ARG A 245 -12.62 7.24 7.69
CA ARG A 245 -12.94 6.84 9.05
C ARG A 245 -14.41 6.45 9.18
N TYR A 246 -14.70 5.51 10.05
CA TYR A 246 -16.07 5.25 10.48
C TYR A 246 -16.48 6.31 11.48
N GLU A 247 -17.43 7.15 11.07
CA GLU A 247 -17.89 8.29 11.85
C GLU A 247 -18.34 7.88 13.26
N GLY A 248 -17.81 8.56 14.25
CA GLY A 248 -18.09 8.31 15.66
C GLY A 248 -17.42 7.07 16.26
N ILE A 249 -16.63 6.31 15.51
CA ILE A 249 -15.89 5.13 15.97
C ILE A 249 -14.38 5.40 15.88
N GLU A 250 -13.91 5.90 14.76
CA GLU A 250 -12.51 6.21 14.52
C GLU A 250 -12.30 7.73 14.54
N ASP A 251 -11.12 8.14 14.98
CA ASP A 251 -10.78 9.56 15.08
C ASP A 251 -10.22 10.09 13.75
N ASP A 252 -9.56 9.24 12.94
CA ASP A 252 -8.91 9.63 11.69
C ASP A 252 -9.18 8.61 10.56
N ASP A 253 -8.93 9.02 9.32
CA ASP A 253 -9.00 8.15 8.16
C ASP A 253 -7.90 7.07 8.23
N LEU A 254 -8.05 6.00 7.47
CA LEU A 254 -7.01 4.97 7.37
C LEU A 254 -6.00 5.39 6.30
N TYR A 255 -4.79 5.69 6.75
CA TYR A 255 -3.68 6.06 5.87
C TYR A 255 -2.74 4.89 5.63
N LEU A 256 -2.22 4.82 4.40
CA LEU A 256 -1.22 3.83 3.97
C LEU A 256 -0.06 4.49 3.25
N PRO A 257 1.14 3.90 3.34
CA PRO A 257 2.31 4.34 2.59
C PRO A 257 2.09 4.31 1.08
N MET A 258 2.56 5.33 0.36
CA MET A 258 2.43 5.44 -1.10
C MET A 258 3.49 4.64 -1.86
N SER A 259 4.56 4.21 -1.20
CA SER A 259 5.57 3.32 -1.79
C SER A 259 4.98 2.05 -2.40
N ILE A 260 3.94 1.50 -1.74
CA ILE A 260 3.30 0.25 -2.14
C ILE A 260 2.59 0.35 -3.50
N PRO A 261 1.57 1.23 -3.69
CA PRO A 261 0.91 1.36 -4.97
C PRO A 261 1.84 1.93 -6.06
N LEU A 262 2.80 2.80 -5.69
CA LEU A 262 3.79 3.30 -6.63
C LEU A 262 4.71 2.17 -7.14
N ALA A 263 5.14 1.26 -6.27
CA ALA A 263 5.91 0.08 -6.67
C ALA A 263 5.11 -0.82 -7.63
N GLY A 264 3.82 -1.04 -7.38
CA GLY A 264 2.92 -1.72 -8.31
C GLY A 264 2.91 -1.02 -9.68
N LYS A 265 2.79 0.31 -9.69
CA LYS A 265 2.81 1.10 -10.92
C LYS A 265 4.15 1.04 -11.64
N MET A 266 5.25 1.09 -10.91
CA MET A 266 6.60 0.93 -11.45
C MET A 266 6.81 -0.45 -12.07
N TYR A 267 6.14 -1.47 -11.55
CA TYR A 267 6.22 -2.83 -12.07
C TYR A 267 5.39 -3.01 -13.35
N SER A 268 4.20 -2.38 -13.44
CA SER A 268 3.33 -2.45 -14.61
C SER A 268 3.84 -1.69 -15.83
N GLY A 269 4.72 -0.71 -15.62
CA GLY A 269 5.30 0.11 -16.70
C GLY A 269 6.49 -0.57 -17.38
N ASN A 270 6.82 -0.09 -18.58
CA ASN A 270 8.17 -0.35 -19.14
C ASN A 270 9.19 0.13 -18.12
N GLY A 271 10.10 -0.76 -17.69
CA GLY A 271 11.03 -0.52 -16.59
C GLY A 271 11.80 0.81 -16.59
N ILE A 272 11.76 1.55 -17.68
CA ILE A 272 12.45 2.81 -17.94
C ILE A 272 11.49 3.98 -18.00
N GLN A 273 10.20 3.75 -18.30
CA GLN A 273 9.24 4.83 -18.26
C GLN A 273 9.03 5.24 -16.81
N PRO A 274 9.28 6.51 -16.45
CA PRO A 274 8.99 6.97 -15.10
C PRO A 274 7.51 6.79 -14.77
N SER A 275 7.22 6.26 -13.59
CA SER A 275 5.87 6.20 -13.04
C SER A 275 5.50 7.57 -12.47
N ALA A 276 5.52 8.61 -13.31
CA ALA A 276 5.31 10.00 -12.95
C ALA A 276 4.40 10.72 -13.93
N GLY A 277 3.75 11.78 -13.46
CA GLY A 277 2.83 12.62 -14.23
C GLY A 277 1.49 11.96 -14.51
N LYS A 278 0.55 12.74 -15.02
CA LYS A 278 -0.86 12.36 -15.23
C LYS A 278 -1.03 11.06 -16.02
N LYS A 279 -0.17 10.80 -16.99
CA LYS A 279 -0.31 9.65 -17.89
C LYS A 279 0.25 8.35 -17.29
N HIS A 280 1.39 8.42 -16.60
CA HIS A 280 2.13 7.24 -16.17
C HIS A 280 2.26 7.11 -14.64
N GLY A 281 2.01 8.20 -13.90
CA GLY A 281 2.07 8.24 -12.43
C GLY A 281 0.73 8.11 -11.73
N LYS A 282 -0.36 7.82 -12.45
CA LYS A 282 -1.69 7.67 -11.85
C LYS A 282 -1.72 6.42 -10.96
N ILE A 283 -2.17 6.61 -9.72
CA ILE A 283 -2.32 5.56 -8.71
C ILE A 283 -3.81 5.28 -8.52
N ASP A 284 -4.19 4.03 -8.69
CA ASP A 284 -5.57 3.57 -8.57
C ASP A 284 -5.83 2.92 -7.20
N GLY A 285 -7.09 2.91 -6.78
CA GLY A 285 -7.54 2.24 -5.55
C GLY A 285 -7.44 3.08 -4.27
N VAL A 286 -7.02 4.34 -4.33
CA VAL A 286 -6.95 5.27 -3.21
C VAL A 286 -8.01 6.37 -3.34
N LEU A 287 -8.50 6.88 -2.21
CA LEU A 287 -9.55 7.90 -2.16
C LEU A 287 -8.98 9.32 -2.25
N GLY A 288 -7.70 9.50 -1.96
CA GLY A 288 -7.01 10.78 -1.93
C GLY A 288 -5.66 10.67 -1.25
N THR A 289 -5.10 11.82 -0.90
CA THR A 289 -3.84 11.95 -0.15
C THR A 289 -4.08 12.65 1.18
N ARG A 290 -3.22 12.39 2.17
CA ARG A 290 -3.31 13.01 3.50
C ARG A 290 -3.11 14.52 3.42
N LEU A 291 -2.05 14.96 2.74
CA LEU A 291 -1.72 16.37 2.58
C LEU A 291 -2.21 16.90 1.24
N PRO A 292 -2.94 18.03 1.23
CA PRO A 292 -3.24 18.77 0.00
C PRO A 292 -2.00 19.57 -0.42
N LEU A 293 -1.15 18.99 -1.27
CA LEU A 293 0.08 19.63 -1.73
C LEU A 293 -0.20 20.64 -2.84
N LEU A 294 0.35 21.86 -2.72
CA LEU A 294 0.34 22.87 -3.75
C LEU A 294 1.50 22.64 -4.75
N ARG A 295 1.44 23.29 -5.91
CA ARG A 295 2.51 23.19 -6.93
C ARG A 295 3.89 23.57 -6.37
N THR A 296 3.94 24.62 -5.56
CA THR A 296 5.19 25.04 -4.89
C THR A 296 5.72 23.99 -3.93
N HIS A 297 4.84 23.26 -3.23
CA HIS A 297 5.21 22.15 -2.36
C HIS A 297 5.76 20.98 -3.18
N VAL A 298 5.13 20.67 -4.31
CA VAL A 298 5.61 19.63 -5.26
C VAL A 298 7.03 19.94 -5.71
N ASP A 299 7.31 21.17 -6.15
CA ASP A 299 8.63 21.59 -6.61
C ASP A 299 9.69 21.53 -5.49
N LYS A 300 9.33 21.88 -4.26
CA LYS A 300 10.22 21.76 -3.09
C LYS A 300 10.54 20.29 -2.77
N ILE A 301 9.53 19.43 -2.71
CA ILE A 301 9.69 17.99 -2.43
C ILE A 301 10.56 17.34 -3.52
N ASP A 302 10.35 17.66 -4.80
CA ASP A 302 11.19 17.15 -5.90
C ASP A 302 12.66 17.59 -5.75
N LYS A 303 12.90 18.85 -5.39
CA LYS A 303 14.25 19.36 -5.11
C LYS A 303 14.93 18.69 -3.91
N MET A 304 14.15 18.15 -2.98
CA MET A 304 14.64 17.38 -1.83
C MET A 304 14.97 15.92 -2.19
N GLY A 305 14.75 15.50 -3.44
CA GLY A 305 15.00 14.13 -3.89
C GLY A 305 13.90 13.13 -3.55
N MET A 306 12.70 13.63 -3.26
CA MET A 306 11.54 12.79 -2.95
C MET A 306 10.47 12.92 -4.03
N VAL A 307 9.61 11.91 -4.12
CA VAL A 307 8.50 11.85 -5.07
C VAL A 307 7.24 12.40 -4.43
N PRO A 308 6.80 13.63 -4.80
CA PRO A 308 5.56 14.18 -4.30
C PRO A 308 4.37 13.45 -4.92
N ILE A 309 3.40 13.08 -4.09
CA ILE A 309 2.15 12.46 -4.54
C ILE A 309 1.00 13.39 -4.20
N ILE A 310 0.21 13.74 -5.21
CA ILE A 310 -0.91 14.67 -5.11
C ILE A 310 -2.22 13.98 -5.42
N TYR A 311 -3.30 14.58 -4.94
CA TYR A 311 -4.65 14.24 -5.37
C TYR A 311 -5.30 15.45 -6.04
N GLU A 312 -5.74 15.26 -7.26
CA GLU A 312 -6.51 16.24 -8.01
C GLU A 312 -7.85 15.65 -8.43
N LYS A 313 -8.92 16.43 -8.28
CA LYS A 313 -10.29 15.96 -8.54
C LYS A 313 -10.47 15.40 -9.95
N GLU A 314 -9.81 15.99 -10.95
CA GLU A 314 -9.91 15.56 -12.35
C GLU A 314 -8.96 14.42 -12.72
N TRP A 315 -7.83 14.30 -12.02
CA TRP A 315 -6.77 13.34 -12.34
C TRP A 315 -6.75 12.13 -11.42
N GLY A 316 -7.31 12.27 -10.21
CA GLY A 316 -7.15 11.33 -9.12
C GLY A 316 -5.79 11.50 -8.44
N THR A 317 -5.29 10.43 -7.86
CA THR A 317 -3.98 10.42 -7.19
C THR A 317 -2.88 10.17 -8.20
N VAL A 318 -1.84 11.02 -8.18
CA VAL A 318 -0.75 11.00 -9.17
C VAL A 318 0.60 11.27 -8.50
N ALA A 319 1.62 10.45 -8.83
CA ALA A 319 3.01 10.73 -8.53
C ALA A 319 3.54 11.79 -9.51
N MET A 320 4.16 12.86 -9.00
CA MET A 320 4.52 14.04 -9.80
C MET A 320 6.00 14.15 -10.11
N SER A 321 6.81 13.18 -9.70
CA SER A 321 8.25 13.15 -9.99
C SER A 321 8.76 11.72 -10.15
N ASP A 322 9.94 11.60 -10.74
CA ASP A 322 10.75 10.39 -10.88
C ASP A 322 12.14 10.56 -10.25
N THR A 323 12.26 11.54 -9.35
CA THR A 323 13.54 11.87 -8.74
C THR A 323 14.00 10.78 -7.77
N THR A 324 15.32 10.60 -7.69
CA THR A 324 15.97 9.72 -6.71
C THR A 324 16.53 10.53 -5.54
N LEU A 325 16.93 9.87 -4.48
CA LEU A 325 17.64 10.53 -3.37
C LEU A 325 19.02 11.09 -3.77
N ALA A 326 19.53 10.76 -4.94
CA ALA A 326 20.77 11.32 -5.50
C ALA A 326 20.54 12.66 -6.23
N ASN A 327 19.56 13.45 -5.84
CA ASN A 327 19.18 14.71 -6.48
C ASN A 327 20.29 15.76 -6.49
N GLU A 328 21.24 15.74 -5.54
CA GLU A 328 22.42 16.61 -5.51
C GLU A 328 23.58 16.10 -6.37
N SER A 329 23.45 14.94 -7.01
CA SER A 329 24.48 14.40 -7.90
C SER A 329 24.75 15.33 -9.08
N THR A 330 26.01 15.49 -9.44
CA THR A 330 26.42 16.17 -10.69
C THR A 330 26.10 15.35 -11.93
N ASP A 331 25.92 14.03 -11.79
CA ASP A 331 25.54 13.12 -12.86
C ASP A 331 24.01 13.06 -13.02
N PRO A 332 23.43 13.61 -14.10
CA PRO A 332 21.98 13.58 -14.33
C PRO A 332 21.40 12.16 -14.35
N ASP A 333 22.20 11.18 -14.77
CA ASP A 333 21.77 9.78 -14.89
C ASP A 333 21.43 9.15 -13.52
N GLN A 334 21.97 9.71 -12.44
CA GLN A 334 21.69 9.25 -11.08
C GLN A 334 20.44 9.88 -10.48
N ARG A 335 19.95 10.99 -11.04
CA ARG A 335 18.82 11.75 -10.50
C ARG A 335 17.45 11.26 -10.98
N ALA A 336 17.39 10.47 -12.02
CA ALA A 336 16.16 9.97 -12.64
C ALA A 336 16.04 8.45 -12.47
N ILE A 337 15.04 7.99 -11.72
CA ILE A 337 14.88 6.55 -11.42
C ILE A 337 14.68 5.71 -12.69
N GLY A 338 14.01 6.24 -13.71
CA GLY A 338 13.84 5.55 -14.99
C GLY A 338 15.18 5.24 -15.65
N VAL A 339 16.14 6.19 -15.61
CA VAL A 339 17.48 6.01 -16.16
C VAL A 339 18.29 4.99 -15.35
N VAL A 340 18.23 5.08 -14.02
CA VAL A 340 18.93 4.12 -13.13
C VAL A 340 18.42 2.70 -13.37
N ARG A 341 17.11 2.51 -13.39
CA ARG A 341 16.49 1.19 -13.65
C ARG A 341 16.86 0.65 -15.03
N ALA A 342 16.92 1.52 -16.04
CA ALA A 342 17.37 1.15 -17.38
C ALA A 342 18.80 0.60 -17.38
N LYS A 343 19.72 1.33 -16.76
CA LYS A 343 21.11 0.94 -16.62
C LYS A 343 21.26 -0.38 -15.86
N ASP A 344 20.54 -0.53 -14.76
CA ASP A 344 20.57 -1.76 -13.95
C ASP A 344 20.02 -2.97 -14.70
N TRP A 345 18.93 -2.79 -15.45
CA TRP A 345 18.36 -3.84 -16.30
C TRP A 345 19.33 -4.24 -17.42
N ILE A 346 19.90 -3.25 -18.14
CA ILE A 346 20.90 -3.52 -19.19
C ILE A 346 22.11 -4.27 -18.61
N ALA A 347 22.61 -3.82 -17.45
CA ALA A 347 23.73 -4.48 -16.79
C ALA A 347 23.43 -5.94 -16.45
N LYS A 348 22.23 -6.24 -15.91
CA LYS A 348 21.81 -7.62 -15.60
C LYS A 348 21.70 -8.47 -16.86
N VAL A 349 21.10 -7.95 -17.94
CA VAL A 349 21.00 -8.67 -19.22
C VAL A 349 22.37 -8.97 -19.81
N LEU A 350 23.30 -8.00 -19.75
CA LEU A 350 24.66 -8.20 -20.22
C LEU A 350 25.42 -9.23 -19.37
N LEU A 351 25.28 -9.17 -18.05
CA LEU A 351 25.90 -10.15 -17.15
C LEU A 351 25.38 -11.58 -17.45
N ASP A 352 24.08 -11.74 -17.63
CA ASP A 352 23.46 -13.01 -17.97
C ASP A 352 23.98 -13.53 -19.33
N TYR A 353 24.03 -12.68 -20.32
CA TYR A 353 24.58 -12.99 -21.64
C TYR A 353 26.06 -13.41 -21.56
N PHE A 354 26.91 -12.66 -20.87
CA PHE A 354 28.34 -12.98 -20.76
C PHE A 354 28.60 -14.22 -19.92
N ASN A 355 27.75 -14.49 -18.89
CA ASN A 355 27.82 -15.74 -18.13
C ASN A 355 27.59 -16.97 -19.02
N SER A 356 26.73 -16.86 -20.03
CA SER A 356 26.49 -17.94 -21.01
C SER A 356 27.68 -18.23 -21.92
N LEU A 357 28.62 -17.27 -22.06
CA LEU A 357 29.82 -17.37 -22.89
C LEU A 357 31.08 -17.76 -22.12
N THR A 358 30.97 -17.99 -20.80
CA THR A 358 32.14 -18.39 -20.00
C THR A 358 32.74 -19.71 -20.50
N PHE A 359 34.05 -19.85 -20.35
CA PHE A 359 34.86 -20.98 -20.83
C PHE A 359 34.98 -21.14 -22.37
N GLN A 360 34.45 -20.20 -23.14
CA GLN A 360 34.72 -20.19 -24.59
C GLN A 360 36.05 -19.51 -24.93
N ASN A 361 36.73 -20.00 -25.97
CA ASN A 361 37.94 -19.37 -26.42
C ASN A 361 37.64 -18.04 -27.11
N PHE A 362 38.11 -16.95 -26.52
CA PHE A 362 37.94 -15.63 -27.10
C PHE A 362 38.93 -15.41 -28.29
N ASP A 363 38.45 -15.68 -29.48
CA ASP A 363 39.15 -15.49 -30.76
C ASP A 363 38.44 -14.40 -31.60
N GLY A 364 38.94 -14.17 -32.81
CA GLY A 364 38.36 -13.19 -33.72
C GLY A 364 36.92 -13.50 -34.12
N ARG A 365 36.56 -14.79 -34.22
CA ARG A 365 35.21 -15.23 -34.59
C ARG A 365 34.22 -14.96 -33.44
N LEU A 366 34.55 -15.39 -32.22
CA LEU A 366 33.70 -15.14 -31.05
C LEU A 366 33.55 -13.64 -30.79
N ARG A 367 34.63 -12.85 -30.98
CA ARG A 367 34.57 -11.39 -30.86
C ARG A 367 33.53 -10.77 -31.81
N GLU A 368 33.54 -11.15 -33.09
CA GLU A 368 32.55 -10.64 -34.05
C GLU A 368 31.14 -11.12 -33.76
N GLU A 369 30.98 -12.34 -33.31
CA GLU A 369 29.68 -12.88 -32.87
C GLU A 369 29.11 -12.08 -31.69
N ILE A 370 29.88 -11.86 -30.64
CA ILE A 370 29.50 -11.02 -29.50
C ILE A 370 29.09 -9.62 -29.95
N LYS A 371 29.90 -9.00 -30.80
CA LYS A 371 29.62 -7.65 -31.32
C LYS A 371 28.30 -7.61 -32.10
N GLN A 372 28.03 -8.61 -32.94
CA GLN A 372 26.76 -8.71 -33.65
C GLN A 372 25.56 -8.90 -32.69
N GLN A 373 25.69 -9.74 -31.67
CA GLN A 373 24.63 -9.96 -30.71
C GLN A 373 24.36 -8.70 -29.85
N LEU A 374 25.39 -8.02 -29.39
CA LEU A 374 25.27 -6.75 -28.70
C LEU A 374 24.59 -5.68 -29.57
N ASN A 375 25.02 -5.51 -30.82
CA ASN A 375 24.38 -4.59 -31.76
C ASN A 375 22.89 -4.95 -31.93
N LYS A 376 22.56 -6.21 -32.15
CA LYS A 376 21.18 -6.69 -32.31
C LYS A 376 20.33 -6.44 -31.04
N PHE A 377 20.92 -6.60 -29.87
CA PHE A 377 20.24 -6.30 -28.57
C PHE A 377 19.96 -4.79 -28.44
N PHE A 378 20.99 -3.96 -28.59
CA PHE A 378 20.87 -2.52 -28.43
C PHE A 378 20.01 -1.87 -29.52
N ASP A 379 20.05 -2.33 -30.77
CA ASP A 379 19.15 -1.86 -31.82
C ASP A 379 17.67 -2.13 -31.56
N LYS A 380 17.36 -3.20 -30.81
CA LYS A 380 15.97 -3.46 -30.38
C LYS A 380 15.47 -2.45 -29.37
N ILE A 381 16.35 -1.94 -28.50
CA ILE A 381 16.00 -1.03 -27.39
C ILE A 381 16.34 0.43 -27.71
N LYS A 382 16.98 0.74 -28.84
CA LYS A 382 17.33 2.07 -29.29
C LYS A 382 16.27 2.67 -30.22
N GLY A 383 16.00 3.95 -30.08
CA GLY A 383 15.17 4.73 -31.01
C GLY A 383 13.99 5.41 -30.34
N HIS A 384 13.22 6.15 -31.12
CA HIS A 384 12.06 6.91 -30.64
C HIS A 384 11.03 6.02 -29.95
N GLY A 385 10.64 6.39 -28.74
CA GLY A 385 9.70 5.62 -27.93
C GLY A 385 10.26 4.34 -27.32
N LYS A 386 11.59 4.14 -27.42
CA LYS A 386 12.31 3.01 -26.82
C LYS A 386 13.13 3.46 -25.61
N LEU A 387 14.03 2.61 -25.16
CA LEU A 387 14.72 2.75 -23.86
C LEU A 387 15.90 3.73 -23.91
N ILE A 388 16.64 3.76 -25.05
CA ILE A 388 17.86 4.54 -25.20
C ILE A 388 17.84 5.33 -26.51
N GLU A 389 18.52 6.47 -26.52
CA GLU A 389 18.73 7.27 -27.72
C GLU A 389 19.79 6.63 -28.64
N SER A 390 20.94 6.29 -28.05
CA SER A 390 22.07 5.74 -28.77
C SER A 390 22.96 4.89 -27.88
N PHE A 391 23.84 4.11 -28.51
CA PHE A 391 24.86 3.35 -27.82
C PHE A 391 26.14 3.30 -28.70
N SER A 392 27.25 3.04 -28.03
CA SER A 392 28.52 2.65 -28.70
C SER A 392 29.18 1.51 -27.94
N ILE A 393 29.85 0.62 -28.68
CA ILE A 393 30.71 -0.42 -28.09
C ILE A 393 32.13 0.09 -28.24
N ASP A 394 32.69 0.63 -27.17
CA ASP A 394 33.96 1.31 -27.19
C ASP A 394 35.11 0.31 -27.10
N GLU A 395 34.98 -0.75 -26.31
CA GLU A 395 35.97 -1.81 -26.18
C GLU A 395 35.32 -3.20 -26.14
N LEU A 396 35.98 -4.13 -26.86
CA LEU A 396 35.72 -5.57 -26.76
C LEU A 396 37.03 -6.27 -27.08
N LYS A 397 37.87 -6.51 -26.07
CA LYS A 397 39.24 -7.03 -26.23
C LYS A 397 39.64 -7.90 -25.04
N LYS A 398 40.67 -8.75 -25.22
CA LYS A 398 41.30 -9.43 -24.08
C LYS A 398 41.91 -8.41 -23.14
N ASP A 399 41.79 -8.68 -21.85
CA ASP A 399 42.50 -7.91 -20.83
C ASP A 399 44.00 -8.17 -20.97
N PRO A 400 44.83 -7.12 -21.12
CA PRO A 400 46.28 -7.29 -21.25
C PRO A 400 46.90 -7.87 -19.95
N ASP A 401 46.33 -7.61 -18.82
CA ASP A 401 46.87 -8.01 -17.50
C ASP A 401 46.30 -9.39 -17.04
N ASN A 402 45.17 -9.80 -17.58
CA ASN A 402 44.55 -11.07 -17.27
C ASN A 402 44.10 -11.81 -18.55
N PRO A 403 44.88 -12.81 -19.02
CA PRO A 403 44.56 -13.54 -20.25
C PRO A 403 43.25 -14.33 -20.23
N GLN A 404 42.64 -14.52 -19.05
CA GLN A 404 41.36 -15.19 -18.87
C GLN A 404 40.17 -14.21 -18.82
N ALA A 405 40.44 -12.90 -18.90
CA ALA A 405 39.39 -11.87 -18.86
C ALA A 405 39.21 -11.19 -20.23
N VAL A 406 38.01 -10.74 -20.48
CA VAL A 406 37.64 -9.90 -21.64
C VAL A 406 37.10 -8.57 -21.13
N LEU A 407 37.68 -7.48 -21.56
CA LEU A 407 37.21 -6.13 -21.29
C LEU A 407 36.13 -5.76 -22.29
N VAL A 408 34.96 -5.37 -21.72
CA VAL A 408 33.84 -4.89 -22.50
C VAL A 408 33.46 -3.50 -21.98
N SER A 409 33.55 -2.50 -22.85
CA SER A 409 33.10 -1.13 -22.55
C SER A 409 32.00 -0.73 -23.51
N ILE A 410 30.86 -0.35 -22.96
CA ILE A 410 29.67 0.05 -23.72
C ILE A 410 29.19 1.37 -23.16
N ASN A 411 29.06 2.37 -24.02
CA ASN A 411 28.45 3.64 -23.65
C ASN A 411 26.99 3.65 -24.12
N VAL A 412 26.10 4.03 -23.23
CA VAL A 412 24.66 4.08 -23.48
C VAL A 412 24.13 5.46 -23.13
N LYS A 413 23.44 6.09 -24.08
CA LYS A 413 22.73 7.37 -23.85
C LYS A 413 21.26 7.11 -23.61
N PRO A 414 20.75 7.27 -22.38
CA PRO A 414 19.34 7.05 -22.05
C PRO A 414 18.46 8.22 -22.50
N TYR A 415 17.15 7.99 -22.58
CA TYR A 415 16.16 9.06 -22.63
C TYR A 415 15.85 9.58 -21.23
N PHE A 416 15.67 10.91 -21.15
CA PHE A 416 15.15 11.56 -19.95
C PHE A 416 13.69 11.97 -20.16
N ALA A 417 12.90 11.80 -19.14
CA ALA A 417 11.52 12.35 -19.13
C ALA A 417 11.57 13.88 -19.04
N THR A 418 10.71 14.55 -19.79
CA THR A 418 10.57 16.01 -19.72
C THR A 418 9.78 16.38 -18.46
N LYS A 419 10.40 17.12 -17.53
CA LYS A 419 9.78 17.63 -16.32
C LYS A 419 9.19 19.03 -16.49
N HIS A 420 9.86 19.88 -17.27
CA HIS A 420 9.52 21.30 -17.43
C HIS A 420 9.42 21.69 -18.90
N TYR A 421 8.43 22.49 -19.22
CA TYR A 421 8.29 23.15 -20.52
C TYR A 421 8.48 24.65 -20.31
N VAL A 422 9.47 25.23 -20.97
CA VAL A 422 9.65 26.68 -21.04
C VAL A 422 8.94 27.15 -22.30
N ILE A 423 7.91 27.98 -22.15
CA ILE A 423 7.12 28.50 -23.25
C ILE A 423 7.47 29.97 -23.42
N ASP A 424 8.14 30.28 -24.54
CA ASP A 424 8.36 31.65 -25.00
C ASP A 424 7.29 31.98 -26.04
N TYR A 425 6.41 32.93 -25.69
CA TYR A 425 5.31 33.35 -26.56
C TYR A 425 5.44 34.85 -26.88
N SER A 426 5.67 35.19 -28.15
CA SER A 426 5.73 36.54 -28.62
C SER A 426 4.57 36.86 -29.59
N GLY A 427 3.83 37.92 -29.34
CA GLY A 427 2.77 38.39 -30.21
C GLY A 427 3.19 39.66 -31.00
N THR A 428 2.63 39.86 -32.18
CA THR A 428 2.94 41.00 -33.09
C THR A 428 2.36 42.36 -32.64
N GLN A 429 1.48 42.38 -31.61
CA GLN A 429 1.02 43.61 -30.96
C GLN A 429 0.95 43.41 -29.45
N GLY A 430 1.92 43.95 -28.72
CA GLY A 430 2.02 43.91 -27.26
C GLY A 430 2.77 42.64 -26.78
N SER A 431 4.02 42.83 -26.38
CA SER A 431 4.82 41.81 -25.75
C SER A 431 4.32 41.55 -24.34
N PHE A 432 3.75 40.40 -24.09
CA PHE A 432 3.61 39.84 -22.76
C PHE A 432 4.68 38.75 -22.58
N ALA A 433 5.74 39.09 -21.88
CA ALA A 433 6.69 38.11 -21.40
C ALA A 433 6.18 37.59 -20.06
N HIS A 434 5.77 36.32 -19.97
CA HIS A 434 5.61 35.59 -18.74
C HIS A 434 6.80 34.61 -18.64
N GLU A 435 7.80 34.98 -17.88
CA GLU A 435 8.74 34.01 -17.33
C GLU A 435 8.09 33.34 -16.13
N GLU A 436 7.58 32.15 -16.29
CA GLU A 436 7.33 31.22 -15.17
C GLU A 436 8.59 30.37 -14.97
N LYS A 437 9.28 30.65 -13.86
CA LYS A 437 10.38 29.83 -13.36
C LYS A 437 9.87 28.60 -12.68
#